data_636518b859f231ffea753ee426f15517
#
_entry.id   636518b859f231ffea753ee426f15517
#
_cell.length_a   1.000
_cell.length_b   1.000
_cell.length_c   1.000
_cell.angle_alpha   90.00
_cell.angle_beta   90.00
_cell.angle_gamma   90.00
#
_symmetry.space_group_name_H-M   'P 1'
#
loop_
_entity.id
_entity.type
_entity.pdbx_description
1 polymer ?
#
loop_
_entity_poly.entity_id
_entity_poly.type
_entity_poly.pdbx_seq_one_letter_code
_entity_poly.pdbx_strand_id
1 'polypeptide(L)'
;MDIEQAYGHISAAIDAGRPAHGYLVVGDVRGGAMELAERTLAKLFDPEQVRNHSHPDIHWLKPEMKSRVISVEAMHEKLIDPMLLTSYQGGWKAGVIQWADCLNSASANAFLKMLEEPPPKSLFFLLTDAPDSILPTIISRCQRVYLETGGRLRELSEPERSQVLEVLVQDDLDGVTAKAAAAYRLSAILASLKGKAETLVDADIQEAGTGPGEEISDKEYEALVSSRYREFRADFARTLLGWFRDLAAVRAAGEEVPLDNEIHRAVLSRRAEGISLAEAFRNVEAVEELAKSFDRNLKEDTVLFAFTDAVKFGTTGK
;
A
#
# COMPACT_ATOMS: atom_id res chain seq x y z
N MET A 1 -2.21 16.48 -0.30
CA MET A 1 -3.38 17.31 -0.69
C MET A 1 -4.61 16.42 -0.76
N ASP A 2 -5.80 16.96 -0.52
CA ASP A 2 -7.04 16.22 -0.70
C ASP A 2 -7.36 15.97 -2.20
N ILE A 3 -8.33 15.10 -2.48
CA ILE A 3 -8.69 14.71 -3.86
C ILE A 3 -9.22 15.92 -4.65
N GLU A 4 -9.98 16.82 -4.02
CA GLU A 4 -10.53 18.01 -4.67
C GLU A 4 -9.43 18.98 -5.15
N GLN A 5 -8.44 19.23 -4.30
CA GLN A 5 -7.28 20.04 -4.65
C GLN A 5 -6.47 19.41 -5.77
N ALA A 6 -6.22 18.08 -5.67
CA ALA A 6 -5.48 17.34 -6.70
C ALA A 6 -6.21 17.39 -8.05
N TYR A 7 -7.51 17.12 -8.05
CA TYR A 7 -8.36 17.20 -9.22
C TYR A 7 -8.37 18.62 -9.81
N GLY A 8 -8.51 19.66 -8.96
CA GLY A 8 -8.48 21.05 -9.40
C GLY A 8 -7.18 21.41 -10.12
N HIS A 9 -6.03 20.98 -9.60
CA HIS A 9 -4.73 21.22 -10.23
C HIS A 9 -4.59 20.54 -11.59
N ILE A 10 -4.96 19.26 -11.70
CA ILE A 10 -4.86 18.50 -12.96
C ILE A 10 -5.88 19.05 -13.98
N SER A 11 -7.11 19.32 -13.53
CA SER A 11 -8.17 19.86 -14.38
C SER A 11 -7.78 21.22 -14.98
N ALA A 12 -7.21 22.12 -14.16
CA ALA A 12 -6.72 23.41 -14.64
C ALA A 12 -5.59 23.28 -15.71
N ALA A 13 -4.70 22.30 -15.53
CA ALA A 13 -3.65 22.02 -16.53
C ALA A 13 -4.24 21.50 -17.85
N ILE A 14 -5.27 20.65 -17.79
CA ILE A 14 -6.01 20.16 -18.96
C ILE A 14 -6.70 21.33 -19.68
N ASP A 15 -7.40 22.21 -18.95
CA ASP A 15 -8.10 23.37 -19.51
C ASP A 15 -7.13 24.38 -20.15
N ALA A 16 -5.92 24.49 -19.58
CA ALA A 16 -4.86 25.31 -20.16
C ALA A 16 -4.16 24.65 -21.37
N GLY A 17 -4.56 23.42 -21.76
CA GLY A 17 -3.96 22.66 -22.88
C GLY A 17 -2.53 22.18 -22.60
N ARG A 18 -2.11 22.11 -21.34
CA ARG A 18 -0.75 21.73 -20.93
C ARG A 18 -0.74 20.73 -19.76
N PRO A 19 -1.48 19.62 -19.83
CA PRO A 19 -1.37 18.58 -18.82
C PRO A 19 0.01 17.92 -18.88
N ALA A 20 0.48 17.39 -17.76
CA ALA A 20 1.62 16.48 -17.77
C ALA A 20 1.25 15.18 -18.51
N HIS A 21 2.21 14.56 -19.18
CA HIS A 21 1.97 13.29 -19.87
C HIS A 21 1.81 12.11 -18.91
N GLY A 22 2.48 12.16 -17.74
CA GLY A 22 2.39 11.15 -16.71
C GLY A 22 2.16 11.76 -15.33
N TYR A 23 1.20 11.20 -14.60
CA TYR A 23 0.93 11.52 -13.19
C TYR A 23 1.21 10.29 -12.34
N LEU A 24 2.11 10.41 -11.38
CA LEU A 24 2.32 9.43 -10.33
C LEU A 24 1.44 9.81 -9.13
N VAL A 25 0.34 9.10 -8.97
CA VAL A 25 -0.61 9.32 -7.87
C VAL A 25 -0.27 8.39 -6.74
N VAL A 26 0.21 8.97 -5.65
CA VAL A 26 0.56 8.24 -4.43
C VAL A 26 -0.61 8.31 -3.46
N GLY A 27 -1.23 7.17 -3.19
CA GLY A 27 -2.40 7.05 -2.33
C GLY A 27 -3.03 5.67 -2.43
N ASP A 28 -4.22 5.54 -1.87
CA ASP A 28 -5.00 4.32 -1.96
C ASP A 28 -5.36 4.01 -3.42
N VAL A 29 -4.79 2.92 -3.95
CA VAL A 29 -4.98 2.51 -5.36
C VAL A 29 -6.42 2.09 -5.66
N ARG A 30 -7.17 1.54 -4.68
CA ARG A 30 -8.58 1.14 -4.85
C ARG A 30 -9.57 2.25 -4.49
N GLY A 31 -9.09 3.29 -3.81
CA GLY A 31 -9.90 4.42 -3.34
C GLY A 31 -9.45 5.72 -4.00
N GLY A 32 -8.89 6.65 -3.21
CA GLY A 32 -8.63 8.01 -3.64
C GLY A 32 -7.78 8.18 -4.89
N ALA A 33 -6.78 7.30 -5.11
CA ALA A 33 -5.95 7.38 -6.31
C ALA A 33 -6.73 6.99 -7.58
N MET A 34 -7.58 5.95 -7.48
CA MET A 34 -8.48 5.55 -8.56
C MET A 34 -9.53 6.62 -8.81
N GLU A 35 -10.18 7.11 -7.76
CA GLU A 35 -11.19 8.18 -7.86
C GLU A 35 -10.62 9.42 -8.57
N LEU A 36 -9.40 9.85 -8.21
CA LEU A 36 -8.75 10.98 -8.89
C LEU A 36 -8.51 10.71 -10.37
N ALA A 37 -8.04 9.51 -10.72
CA ALA A 37 -7.81 9.13 -12.11
C ALA A 37 -9.14 9.10 -12.89
N GLU A 38 -10.16 8.43 -12.39
CA GLU A 38 -11.48 8.34 -13.02
C GLU A 38 -12.14 9.70 -13.19
N ARG A 39 -12.13 10.56 -12.16
CA ARG A 39 -12.67 11.92 -12.23
C ARG A 39 -11.93 12.77 -13.28
N THR A 40 -10.61 12.63 -13.36
CA THR A 40 -9.83 13.34 -14.36
C THR A 40 -10.13 12.84 -15.77
N LEU A 41 -10.23 11.52 -15.95
CA LEU A 41 -10.57 10.90 -17.22
C LEU A 41 -12.00 11.24 -17.67
N ALA A 42 -12.96 11.31 -16.74
CA ALA A 42 -14.34 11.72 -17.03
C ALA A 42 -14.49 13.15 -17.58
N LYS A 43 -13.42 13.97 -17.46
CA LYS A 43 -13.36 15.30 -18.12
C LYS A 43 -13.03 15.21 -19.62
N LEU A 44 -12.32 14.17 -20.03
CA LEU A 44 -11.82 13.97 -21.40
C LEU A 44 -12.61 12.92 -22.17
N PHE A 45 -13.27 12.01 -21.49
CA PHE A 45 -13.98 10.85 -22.02
C PHE A 45 -15.41 10.77 -21.46
N ASP A 46 -16.23 9.89 -22.03
CA ASP A 46 -17.57 9.64 -21.51
C ASP A 46 -17.53 9.11 -20.06
N PRO A 47 -18.20 9.81 -19.09
CA PRO A 47 -18.09 9.46 -17.67
C PRO A 47 -18.65 8.08 -17.32
N GLU A 48 -19.64 7.57 -18.07
CA GLU A 48 -20.22 6.25 -17.82
C GLU A 48 -19.25 5.14 -18.27
N GLN A 49 -18.65 5.32 -19.44
CA GLN A 49 -17.66 4.38 -19.96
C GLN A 49 -16.35 4.39 -19.13
N VAL A 50 -15.98 5.55 -18.55
CA VAL A 50 -14.85 5.62 -17.61
C VAL A 50 -15.14 4.80 -16.38
N ARG A 51 -16.30 4.98 -15.72
CA ARG A 51 -16.68 4.23 -14.51
C ARG A 51 -16.80 2.73 -14.74
N ASN A 52 -17.26 2.33 -15.91
CA ASN A 52 -17.39 0.91 -16.28
C ASN A 52 -16.10 0.33 -16.88
N HIS A 53 -15.01 1.10 -16.94
CA HIS A 53 -13.74 0.74 -17.56
C HIS A 53 -13.88 0.18 -19.00
N SER A 54 -14.87 0.70 -19.75
CA SER A 54 -15.24 0.19 -21.07
C SER A 54 -14.90 1.11 -22.24
N HIS A 55 -14.29 2.29 -21.99
CA HIS A 55 -13.92 3.21 -23.06
C HIS A 55 -12.74 2.66 -23.90
N PRO A 56 -12.86 2.57 -25.24
CA PRO A 56 -11.84 1.93 -26.11
C PRO A 56 -10.50 2.67 -26.15
N ASP A 57 -10.46 3.96 -25.85
CA ASP A 57 -9.26 4.79 -25.79
C ASP A 57 -8.66 4.92 -24.39
N ILE A 58 -9.16 4.15 -23.40
CA ILE A 58 -8.62 4.06 -22.04
C ILE A 58 -8.14 2.64 -21.77
N HIS A 59 -6.86 2.50 -21.49
CA HIS A 59 -6.22 1.21 -21.29
C HIS A 59 -5.86 1.02 -19.82
N TRP A 60 -6.47 0.00 -19.21
CA TRP A 60 -6.32 -0.33 -17.81
C TRP A 60 -5.35 -1.50 -17.65
N LEU A 61 -4.27 -1.28 -16.91
CA LEU A 61 -3.27 -2.29 -16.62
C LEU A 61 -3.17 -2.50 -15.11
N LYS A 62 -3.32 -3.74 -14.69
CA LYS A 62 -3.17 -4.16 -13.30
C LYS A 62 -2.27 -5.40 -13.22
N PRO A 63 -1.64 -5.65 -12.06
CA PRO A 63 -0.84 -6.85 -11.85
C PRO A 63 -1.68 -8.11 -12.09
N GLU A 64 -1.04 -9.15 -12.58
CA GLU A 64 -1.65 -10.47 -12.65
C GLU A 64 -1.92 -11.00 -11.24
N MET A 65 -3.07 -11.62 -11.04
CA MET A 65 -3.50 -12.11 -9.72
C MET A 65 -2.49 -13.09 -9.10
N LYS A 66 -1.84 -13.94 -9.92
CA LYS A 66 -0.94 -15.00 -9.46
C LYS A 66 0.44 -14.49 -9.03
N SER A 67 1.03 -13.56 -9.76
CA SER A 67 2.41 -13.11 -9.56
C SER A 67 2.52 -11.78 -8.83
N ARG A 68 1.44 -10.99 -8.79
CA ARG A 68 1.43 -9.57 -8.42
C ARG A 68 2.50 -8.76 -9.16
N VAL A 69 2.87 -9.21 -10.33
CA VAL A 69 3.85 -8.55 -11.20
C VAL A 69 3.16 -8.10 -12.47
N ILE A 70 3.48 -6.92 -12.93
CA ILE A 70 3.15 -6.47 -14.28
C ILE A 70 4.31 -6.89 -15.18
N SER A 71 4.08 -7.92 -15.99
CA SER A 71 5.08 -8.43 -16.93
C SER A 71 5.29 -7.49 -18.12
N VAL A 72 6.40 -7.65 -18.84
CA VAL A 72 6.66 -6.86 -20.03
C VAL A 72 5.67 -7.19 -21.16
N GLU A 73 5.23 -8.44 -21.23
CA GLU A 73 4.23 -8.90 -22.19
C GLU A 73 2.87 -8.23 -21.93
N ALA A 74 2.41 -8.22 -20.67
CA ALA A 74 1.17 -7.54 -20.27
C ALA A 74 1.26 -6.01 -20.49
N MET A 75 2.44 -5.43 -20.26
CA MET A 75 2.69 -4.00 -20.52
C MET A 75 2.54 -3.69 -22.00
N HIS A 76 3.10 -4.50 -22.89
CA HIS A 76 2.96 -4.31 -24.34
C HIS A 76 1.52 -4.52 -24.78
N GLU A 77 0.95 -5.68 -24.51
CA GLU A 77 -0.37 -6.09 -25.01
C GLU A 77 -1.49 -5.15 -24.53
N LYS A 78 -1.48 -4.79 -23.24
CA LYS A 78 -2.59 -4.06 -22.62
C LYS A 78 -2.42 -2.55 -22.56
N LEU A 79 -1.20 -2.03 -22.75
CA LEU A 79 -0.93 -0.61 -22.64
C LEU A 79 -0.15 -0.05 -23.83
N ILE A 80 1.09 -0.49 -24.08
CA ILE A 80 1.98 0.17 -25.04
C ILE A 80 1.42 0.07 -26.46
N ASP A 81 1.13 -1.14 -26.93
CA ASP A 81 0.70 -1.37 -28.32
C ASP A 81 -0.64 -0.67 -28.60
N PRO A 82 -1.68 -0.76 -27.73
CA PRO A 82 -2.90 0.00 -27.91
C PRO A 82 -2.69 1.52 -27.89
N MET A 83 -1.79 2.03 -27.04
CA MET A 83 -1.50 3.47 -26.98
C MET A 83 -0.81 4.00 -28.23
N LEU A 84 -0.13 3.16 -29.01
CA LEU A 84 0.49 3.54 -30.30
C LEU A 84 -0.50 3.58 -31.47
N LEU A 85 -1.66 2.94 -31.33
CA LEU A 85 -2.70 2.97 -32.38
C LEU A 85 -3.37 4.34 -32.42
N THR A 86 -4.09 4.62 -33.50
CA THR A 86 -4.92 5.83 -33.62
C THR A 86 -6.10 5.75 -32.66
N SER A 87 -6.47 6.88 -32.00
CA SER A 87 -7.65 6.94 -31.14
C SER A 87 -8.91 6.60 -31.92
N TYR A 88 -9.81 5.81 -31.34
CA TYR A 88 -11.09 5.43 -31.94
C TYR A 88 -11.99 6.64 -32.16
N GLN A 89 -11.99 7.61 -31.25
CA GLN A 89 -12.84 8.79 -31.30
C GLN A 89 -12.09 10.06 -31.75
N GLY A 90 -10.84 9.93 -32.22
CA GLY A 90 -10.02 11.06 -32.71
C GLY A 90 -9.58 12.06 -31.63
N GLY A 91 -9.68 11.68 -30.36
CA GLY A 91 -9.44 12.50 -29.19
C GLY A 91 -8.18 12.12 -28.41
N TRP A 92 -8.32 12.20 -27.09
CA TRP A 92 -7.33 11.76 -26.12
C TRP A 92 -7.24 10.25 -26.05
N LYS A 93 -6.09 9.74 -25.59
CA LYS A 93 -5.92 8.37 -25.13
C LYS A 93 -5.37 8.38 -23.71
N ALA A 94 -5.72 7.38 -22.91
CA ALA A 94 -5.24 7.29 -21.56
C ALA A 94 -4.77 5.88 -21.20
N GLY A 95 -3.72 5.81 -20.39
CA GLY A 95 -3.24 4.59 -19.76
C GLY A 95 -3.29 4.70 -18.26
N VAL A 96 -3.88 3.73 -17.57
CA VAL A 96 -3.93 3.68 -16.11
C VAL A 96 -3.25 2.41 -15.64
N ILE A 97 -2.13 2.58 -14.93
CA ILE A 97 -1.37 1.49 -14.32
C ILE A 97 -1.71 1.46 -12.84
N GLN A 98 -2.47 0.45 -12.44
CA GLN A 98 -2.82 0.19 -11.05
C GLN A 98 -1.67 -0.57 -10.39
N TRP A 99 -1.29 -0.22 -9.15
CA TRP A 99 -0.14 -0.78 -8.43
C TRP A 99 1.15 -0.71 -9.27
N ALA A 100 1.54 0.49 -9.64
CA ALA A 100 2.73 0.73 -10.46
C ALA A 100 4.05 0.24 -9.80
N ASP A 101 4.05 0.04 -8.50
CA ASP A 101 5.12 -0.62 -7.73
C ASP A 101 5.29 -2.11 -8.08
N CYS A 102 4.29 -2.74 -8.71
CA CYS A 102 4.33 -4.12 -9.20
C CYS A 102 4.98 -4.26 -10.59
N LEU A 103 5.46 -3.18 -11.19
CA LEU A 103 6.25 -3.24 -12.43
C LEU A 103 7.59 -3.95 -12.17
N ASN A 104 7.89 -4.99 -12.95
CA ASN A 104 9.23 -5.55 -12.95
C ASN A 104 10.20 -4.65 -13.75
N SER A 105 11.50 -4.91 -13.64
CA SER A 105 12.51 -4.07 -14.33
C SER A 105 12.31 -4.03 -15.85
N ALA A 106 11.83 -5.11 -16.47
CA ALA A 106 11.64 -5.17 -17.93
C ALA A 106 10.41 -4.34 -18.35
N SER A 107 9.27 -4.48 -17.68
CA SER A 107 8.05 -3.70 -17.94
C SER A 107 8.24 -2.21 -17.64
N ALA A 108 8.93 -1.89 -16.54
CA ALA A 108 9.26 -0.51 -16.21
C ALA A 108 10.14 0.15 -17.29
N ASN A 109 11.18 -0.54 -17.77
CA ASN A 109 12.03 -0.03 -18.84
C ASN A 109 11.30 0.09 -20.19
N ALA A 110 10.39 -0.82 -20.51
CA ALA A 110 9.54 -0.70 -21.70
C ALA A 110 8.64 0.55 -21.63
N PHE A 111 8.07 0.81 -20.46
CA PHE A 111 7.19 1.96 -20.23
C PHE A 111 7.94 3.32 -20.24
N LEU A 112 9.22 3.35 -19.86
CA LEU A 112 10.02 4.58 -19.90
C LEU A 112 10.03 5.22 -21.28
N LYS A 113 10.06 4.44 -22.36
CA LYS A 113 10.00 4.96 -23.73
C LYS A 113 8.71 5.73 -24.01
N MET A 114 7.59 5.26 -23.46
CA MET A 114 6.30 5.95 -23.57
C MET A 114 6.24 7.26 -22.79
N LEU A 115 6.99 7.37 -21.68
CA LEU A 115 7.08 8.59 -20.89
C LEU A 115 8.06 9.61 -21.51
N GLU A 116 9.09 9.13 -22.24
CA GLU A 116 10.07 9.97 -22.93
C GLU A 116 9.52 10.56 -24.22
N GLU A 117 8.82 9.74 -25.01
CA GLU A 117 8.21 10.13 -26.29
C GLU A 117 6.72 9.76 -26.31
N PRO A 118 5.89 10.48 -25.53
CA PRO A 118 4.47 10.16 -25.40
C PRO A 118 3.72 10.41 -26.71
N PRO A 119 2.78 9.54 -27.09
CA PRO A 119 1.91 9.79 -28.22
C PRO A 119 1.14 11.12 -28.06
N PRO A 120 0.83 11.82 -29.15
CA PRO A 120 0.03 13.04 -29.08
C PRO A 120 -1.30 12.82 -28.36
N LYS A 121 -1.71 13.77 -27.51
CA LYS A 121 -2.94 13.68 -26.70
C LYS A 121 -3.02 12.39 -25.87
N SER A 122 -1.91 11.98 -25.26
CA SER A 122 -1.87 10.86 -24.34
C SER A 122 -1.69 11.33 -22.90
N LEU A 123 -2.27 10.56 -21.96
CA LEU A 123 -2.24 10.82 -20.54
C LEU A 123 -2.04 9.50 -19.79
N PHE A 124 -1.08 9.46 -18.87
CA PHE A 124 -0.79 8.28 -18.06
C PHE A 124 -1.00 8.55 -16.58
N PHE A 125 -1.71 7.64 -15.92
CA PHE A 125 -1.83 7.57 -14.47
C PHE A 125 -1.11 6.35 -13.95
N LEU A 126 -0.15 6.55 -13.07
CA LEU A 126 0.53 5.51 -12.31
C LEU A 126 0.03 5.59 -10.88
N LEU A 127 -0.75 4.63 -10.45
CA LEU A 127 -1.34 4.58 -9.12
C LEU A 127 -0.51 3.67 -8.23
N THR A 128 -0.07 4.15 -7.08
CA THR A 128 0.73 3.38 -6.13
C THR A 128 0.50 3.82 -4.70
N ASP A 129 0.64 2.91 -3.78
CA ASP A 129 0.75 3.17 -2.35
C ASP A 129 2.19 2.99 -1.84
N ALA A 130 3.11 2.51 -2.70
CA ALA A 130 4.51 2.22 -2.42
C ALA A 130 5.49 2.96 -3.37
N PRO A 131 5.55 4.30 -3.31
CA PRO A 131 6.33 5.09 -4.26
C PRO A 131 7.83 4.78 -4.24
N ASP A 132 8.36 4.31 -3.11
CA ASP A 132 9.77 3.94 -2.95
C ASP A 132 10.18 2.69 -3.74
N SER A 133 9.18 1.90 -4.18
CA SER A 133 9.40 0.70 -5.00
C SER A 133 9.42 1.00 -6.51
N ILE A 134 9.12 2.24 -6.91
CA ILE A 134 9.11 2.66 -8.32
C ILE A 134 10.50 3.15 -8.73
N LEU A 135 10.91 2.81 -9.95
CA LEU A 135 12.19 3.24 -10.49
C LEU A 135 12.32 4.78 -10.48
N PRO A 136 13.43 5.34 -9.97
CA PRO A 136 13.67 6.79 -9.95
C PRO A 136 13.54 7.44 -11.35
N THR A 137 13.84 6.69 -12.41
CA THR A 137 13.71 7.13 -13.81
C THR A 137 12.26 7.35 -14.23
N ILE A 138 11.29 6.58 -13.73
CA ILE A 138 9.85 6.81 -13.91
C ILE A 138 9.42 8.02 -13.09
N ILE A 139 9.80 8.04 -11.82
CA ILE A 139 9.43 9.14 -10.89
C ILE A 139 9.86 10.50 -11.43
N SER A 140 11.05 10.59 -12.04
CA SER A 140 11.58 11.84 -12.59
C SER A 140 10.82 12.37 -13.81
N ARG A 141 10.03 11.51 -14.49
CA ARG A 141 9.25 11.85 -15.69
C ARG A 141 7.75 12.02 -15.43
N CYS A 142 7.32 11.79 -14.20
CA CYS A 142 5.93 11.95 -13.80
C CYS A 142 5.74 13.16 -12.87
N GLN A 143 4.63 13.85 -13.03
CA GLN A 143 4.19 14.81 -12.03
C GLN A 143 3.65 14.02 -10.82
N ARG A 144 4.26 14.22 -9.67
CA ARG A 144 3.87 13.53 -8.43
C ARG A 144 2.68 14.21 -7.78
N VAL A 145 1.69 13.42 -7.42
CA VAL A 145 0.49 13.84 -6.70
C VAL A 145 0.38 12.97 -5.45
N TYR A 146 0.60 13.56 -4.29
CA TYR A 146 0.45 12.87 -3.00
C TYR A 146 -0.92 13.19 -2.43
N LEU A 147 -1.79 12.20 -2.37
CA LEU A 147 -3.09 12.36 -1.75
C LEU A 147 -2.97 12.24 -0.23
N GLU A 148 -3.62 13.17 0.46
CA GLU A 148 -3.70 13.19 1.94
C GLU A 148 -4.70 12.18 2.50
N THR A 149 -5.43 11.48 1.65
CA THR A 149 -6.27 10.38 2.11
C THR A 149 -5.39 9.44 2.89
N GLY A 150 -5.68 9.43 4.16
CA GLY A 150 -4.98 8.73 5.21
C GLY A 150 -4.25 7.52 4.65
N GLY A 151 -2.98 7.49 4.90
CA GLY A 151 -2.00 6.65 4.27
C GLY A 151 -2.51 5.33 3.75
N ARG A 152 -1.76 4.67 2.90
CA ARG A 152 -2.03 3.33 2.32
C ARG A 152 -3.31 2.72 2.88
N LEU A 153 -4.25 2.27 2.07
CA LEU A 153 -5.32 1.43 2.60
C LEU A 153 -4.72 0.54 3.66
N ARG A 154 -5.06 0.82 4.91
CA ARG A 154 -4.72 -0.11 5.96
C ARG A 154 -5.58 -1.32 5.67
N GLU A 155 -4.97 -2.38 5.20
CA GLU A 155 -5.66 -3.67 5.03
C GLU A 155 -6.21 -4.14 6.38
N LEU A 156 -5.58 -3.69 7.47
CA LEU A 156 -6.15 -3.79 8.81
C LEU A 156 -7.26 -2.76 8.98
N SER A 157 -8.47 -3.24 9.18
CA SER A 157 -9.58 -2.41 9.63
C SER A 157 -9.28 -1.79 11.00
N GLU A 158 -9.98 -0.71 11.38
CA GLU A 158 -9.80 -0.09 12.70
C GLU A 158 -9.94 -1.08 13.88
N PRO A 159 -10.89 -2.05 13.90
CA PRO A 159 -10.93 -3.08 14.93
C PRO A 159 -9.66 -3.93 15.02
N GLU A 160 -9.08 -4.32 13.88
CA GLU A 160 -7.87 -5.15 13.86
C GLU A 160 -6.63 -4.37 14.28
N ARG A 161 -6.52 -3.11 13.84
CA ARG A 161 -5.47 -2.20 14.29
C ARG A 161 -5.56 -1.98 15.80
N SER A 162 -6.77 -1.74 16.32
CA SER A 162 -7.00 -1.58 17.75
C SER A 162 -6.54 -2.80 18.53
N GLN A 163 -6.79 -4.03 18.06
CA GLN A 163 -6.31 -5.24 18.70
C GLN A 163 -4.78 -5.28 18.82
N VAL A 164 -4.04 -4.87 17.78
CA VAL A 164 -2.58 -4.78 17.85
C VAL A 164 -2.15 -3.74 18.89
N LEU A 165 -2.77 -2.56 18.88
CA LEU A 165 -2.46 -1.48 19.82
C LEU A 165 -2.82 -1.85 21.25
N GLU A 166 -3.92 -2.59 21.48
CA GLU A 166 -4.33 -3.09 22.80
C GLU A 166 -3.26 -4.00 23.44
N VAL A 167 -2.52 -4.75 22.64
CA VAL A 167 -1.37 -5.52 23.16
C VAL A 167 -0.28 -4.57 23.66
N LEU A 168 -0.04 -3.47 22.93
CA LEU A 168 1.03 -2.53 23.22
C LEU A 168 0.71 -1.57 24.38
N VAL A 169 -0.55 -1.25 24.65
CA VAL A 169 -0.94 -0.32 25.73
C VAL A 169 -0.97 -0.93 27.11
N GLN A 170 -0.81 -2.26 27.24
CA GLN A 170 -0.88 -2.95 28.54
C GLN A 170 0.23 -2.49 29.49
N ASP A 171 -0.12 -2.35 30.75
CA ASP A 171 0.87 -2.09 31.80
C ASP A 171 1.79 -3.32 31.98
N ASP A 172 3.05 -3.08 32.35
CA ASP A 172 4.06 -4.10 32.64
C ASP A 172 4.33 -5.09 31.48
N LEU A 173 4.81 -4.57 30.35
CA LEU A 173 5.23 -5.39 29.20
C LEU A 173 6.72 -5.79 29.19
N ASP A 174 7.56 -5.21 30.06
CA ASP A 174 9.00 -5.46 30.05
C ASP A 174 9.41 -6.72 30.83
N GLY A 175 8.51 -7.33 31.58
CA GLY A 175 8.73 -8.61 32.24
C GLY A 175 8.78 -9.79 31.26
N VAL A 176 9.62 -10.81 31.52
CA VAL A 176 9.80 -11.97 30.60
C VAL A 176 8.48 -12.66 30.28
N THR A 177 7.63 -12.90 31.29
CA THR A 177 6.31 -13.54 31.11
C THR A 177 5.38 -12.65 30.31
N ALA A 178 5.40 -11.34 30.53
CA ALA A 178 4.56 -10.38 29.82
C ALA A 178 4.97 -10.25 28.35
N LYS A 179 6.26 -10.22 28.05
CA LYS A 179 6.80 -10.26 26.68
C LYS A 179 6.36 -11.52 25.94
N ALA A 180 6.43 -12.69 26.59
CA ALA A 180 5.95 -13.94 26.02
C ALA A 180 4.44 -13.92 25.76
N ALA A 181 3.64 -13.37 26.69
CA ALA A 181 2.21 -13.20 26.52
C ALA A 181 1.87 -12.22 25.37
N ALA A 182 2.62 -11.12 25.23
CA ALA A 182 2.48 -10.19 24.13
C ALA A 182 2.78 -10.87 22.78
N ALA A 183 3.88 -11.62 22.67
CA ALA A 183 4.21 -12.39 21.48
C ALA A 183 3.09 -13.36 21.10
N TYR A 184 2.55 -14.11 22.05
CA TYR A 184 1.44 -15.03 21.82
C TYR A 184 0.18 -14.32 21.31
N ARG A 185 -0.19 -13.17 21.88
CA ARG A 185 -1.34 -12.38 21.42
C ARG A 185 -1.14 -11.83 20.01
N LEU A 186 0.05 -11.30 19.72
CA LEU A 186 0.40 -10.82 18.38
C LEU A 186 0.35 -11.96 17.35
N SER A 187 0.81 -13.16 17.72
CA SER A 187 0.70 -14.37 16.88
C SER A 187 -0.76 -14.76 16.62
N ALA A 188 -1.62 -14.70 17.64
CA ALA A 188 -3.04 -14.99 17.49
C ALA A 188 -3.74 -13.99 16.54
N ILE A 189 -3.34 -12.71 16.58
CA ILE A 189 -3.84 -11.69 15.63
C ILE A 189 -3.40 -12.05 14.19
N LEU A 190 -2.13 -12.41 13.97
CA LEU A 190 -1.66 -12.83 12.64
C LEU A 190 -2.41 -14.08 12.14
N ALA A 191 -2.67 -15.05 13.01
CA ALA A 191 -3.46 -16.23 12.64
C ALA A 191 -4.89 -15.86 12.20
N SER A 192 -5.53 -14.92 12.92
CA SER A 192 -6.86 -14.39 12.54
C SER A 192 -6.82 -13.68 11.18
N LEU A 193 -5.78 -12.87 10.93
CA LEU A 193 -5.60 -12.17 9.66
C LEU A 193 -5.37 -13.14 8.48
N LYS A 194 -4.73 -14.28 8.73
CA LYS A 194 -4.58 -15.33 7.73
C LYS A 194 -5.95 -15.92 7.35
N GLY A 195 -6.78 -16.26 8.33
CA GLY A 195 -8.15 -16.74 8.09
C GLY A 195 -9.02 -15.71 7.34
N LYS A 196 -8.83 -14.40 7.65
CA LYS A 196 -9.47 -13.34 6.90
C LYS A 196 -9.01 -13.28 5.44
N ALA A 197 -7.72 -13.48 5.19
CA ALA A 197 -7.20 -13.55 3.82
C ALA A 197 -7.84 -14.69 3.00
N GLU A 198 -8.02 -15.86 3.61
CA GLU A 198 -8.73 -16.99 3.01
C GLU A 198 -10.18 -16.62 2.67
N THR A 199 -10.92 -16.04 3.62
CA THR A 199 -12.32 -15.61 3.41
C THR A 199 -12.45 -14.58 2.28
N LEU A 200 -11.54 -13.62 2.18
CA LEU A 200 -11.57 -12.60 1.13
C LEU A 200 -11.25 -13.20 -0.25
N VAL A 201 -10.32 -14.14 -0.33
CA VAL A 201 -10.01 -14.84 -1.58
C VAL A 201 -11.20 -15.69 -2.03
N ASP A 202 -11.89 -16.36 -1.10
CA ASP A 202 -13.11 -17.11 -1.41
C ASP A 202 -14.21 -16.19 -1.98
N ALA A 203 -14.40 -15.01 -1.40
CA ALA A 203 -15.35 -14.01 -1.89
C ALA A 203 -14.96 -13.48 -3.29
N ASP A 204 -13.68 -13.12 -3.49
CA ASP A 204 -13.16 -12.64 -4.78
C ASP A 204 -13.36 -13.69 -5.90
N ILE A 205 -13.18 -14.98 -5.59
CA ILE A 205 -13.41 -16.10 -6.53
C ILE A 205 -14.89 -16.25 -6.87
N GLN A 206 -15.78 -16.12 -5.87
CA GLN A 206 -17.22 -16.20 -6.09
C GLN A 206 -17.75 -15.04 -6.93
N GLU A 207 -17.25 -13.82 -6.70
CA GLU A 207 -17.64 -12.63 -7.48
C GLU A 207 -17.10 -12.66 -8.92
N ALA A 208 -15.93 -13.23 -9.14
CA ALA A 208 -15.34 -13.35 -10.48
C ALA A 208 -16.14 -14.28 -11.42
N GLY A 209 -17.12 -15.02 -10.90
CA GLY A 209 -18.01 -15.88 -11.67
C GLY A 209 -17.22 -16.79 -12.57
N THR A 210 -16.47 -17.74 -12.02
CA THR A 210 -15.79 -18.78 -12.82
C THR A 210 -16.83 -19.48 -13.68
N GLY A 211 -16.73 -19.33 -15.01
CA GLY A 211 -17.59 -20.03 -15.97
C GLY A 211 -17.50 -21.54 -15.76
N PRO A 212 -18.49 -22.32 -16.22
CA PRO A 212 -18.49 -23.75 -16.03
C PRO A 212 -17.26 -24.37 -16.70
N GLY A 213 -16.23 -24.72 -15.89
CA GLY A 213 -15.01 -25.40 -16.31
C GLY A 213 -13.67 -24.80 -15.85
N GLU A 214 -13.65 -23.65 -15.21
CA GLU A 214 -12.42 -23.08 -14.62
C GLU A 214 -12.37 -23.34 -13.11
N GLU A 215 -11.94 -24.51 -12.69
CA GLU A 215 -11.57 -24.78 -11.31
C GLU A 215 -10.19 -24.17 -11.03
N ILE A 216 -10.11 -23.29 -10.03
CA ILE A 216 -8.83 -22.74 -9.55
C ILE A 216 -8.08 -23.89 -8.87
N SER A 217 -6.84 -24.16 -9.29
CA SER A 217 -6.03 -25.22 -8.67
C SER A 217 -5.65 -24.83 -7.23
N ASP A 218 -5.46 -25.84 -6.35
CA ASP A 218 -5.04 -25.63 -4.96
C ASP A 218 -3.81 -24.73 -4.86
N LYS A 219 -2.85 -24.89 -5.76
CA LYS A 219 -1.64 -24.07 -5.82
C LYS A 219 -1.91 -22.61 -6.15
N GLU A 220 -2.88 -22.33 -7.01
CA GLU A 220 -3.30 -20.98 -7.35
C GLU A 220 -4.04 -20.31 -6.19
N TYR A 221 -4.92 -21.07 -5.53
CA TYR A 221 -5.60 -20.64 -4.32
C TYR A 221 -4.61 -20.26 -3.22
N GLU A 222 -3.65 -21.15 -2.91
CA GLU A 222 -2.61 -20.87 -1.92
C GLU A 222 -1.77 -19.62 -2.26
N ALA A 223 -1.48 -19.40 -3.54
CA ALA A 223 -0.75 -18.20 -3.98
C ALA A 223 -1.56 -16.91 -3.76
N LEU A 224 -2.87 -16.94 -4.03
CA LEU A 224 -3.78 -15.80 -3.78
C LEU A 224 -3.87 -15.49 -2.29
N VAL A 225 -4.10 -16.51 -1.44
CA VAL A 225 -4.15 -16.37 0.01
C VAL A 225 -2.82 -15.83 0.54
N SER A 226 -1.69 -16.38 0.10
CA SER A 226 -0.35 -15.91 0.52
C SER A 226 -0.09 -14.47 0.12
N SER A 227 -0.57 -14.04 -1.06
CA SER A 227 -0.45 -12.67 -1.52
C SER A 227 -1.27 -11.72 -0.64
N ARG A 228 -2.53 -12.05 -0.37
CA ARG A 228 -3.42 -11.24 0.49
C ARG A 228 -2.90 -11.19 1.93
N TYR A 229 -2.45 -12.30 2.46
CA TYR A 229 -1.89 -12.38 3.80
C TYR A 229 -0.60 -11.57 3.95
N ARG A 230 0.23 -11.46 2.90
CA ARG A 230 1.41 -10.60 2.91
C ARG A 230 1.04 -9.12 3.10
N GLU A 231 -0.06 -8.66 2.52
CA GLU A 231 -0.58 -7.31 2.72
C GLU A 231 -0.96 -7.05 4.18
N PHE A 232 -1.69 -7.98 4.79
CA PHE A 232 -2.03 -7.90 6.22
C PHE A 232 -0.78 -7.89 7.12
N ARG A 233 0.22 -8.71 6.83
CA ARG A 233 1.48 -8.71 7.58
C ARG A 233 2.23 -7.39 7.46
N ALA A 234 2.24 -6.81 6.27
CA ALA A 234 2.86 -5.50 6.06
C ALA A 234 2.16 -4.40 6.87
N ASP A 235 0.83 -4.42 6.94
CA ASP A 235 0.04 -3.48 7.75
C ASP A 235 0.20 -3.70 9.24
N PHE A 236 0.24 -4.95 9.67
CA PHE A 236 0.54 -5.33 11.05
C PHE A 236 1.92 -4.76 11.47
N ALA A 237 2.97 -4.99 10.68
CA ALA A 237 4.30 -4.45 10.96
C ALA A 237 4.30 -2.91 10.95
N ARG A 238 3.55 -2.30 10.06
CA ARG A 238 3.39 -0.83 9.98
C ARG A 238 2.69 -0.25 11.21
N THR A 239 1.70 -0.95 11.75
CA THR A 239 1.01 -0.55 12.99
C THR A 239 2.00 -0.55 14.17
N LEU A 240 2.82 -1.61 14.30
CA LEU A 240 3.89 -1.66 15.29
C LEU A 240 4.91 -0.53 15.08
N LEU A 241 5.31 -0.30 13.83
CA LEU A 241 6.28 0.75 13.49
C LEU A 241 5.78 2.14 13.88
N GLY A 242 4.51 2.44 13.60
CA GLY A 242 3.87 3.71 14.01
C GLY A 242 3.94 3.91 15.52
N TRP A 243 3.63 2.88 16.30
CA TRP A 243 3.70 2.93 17.75
C TRP A 243 5.12 3.25 18.26
N PHE A 244 6.13 2.53 17.77
CA PHE A 244 7.50 2.72 18.24
C PHE A 244 8.15 3.99 17.70
N ARG A 245 7.72 4.49 16.53
CA ARG A 245 8.10 5.84 16.04
C ARG A 245 7.52 6.94 16.90
N ASP A 246 6.25 6.83 17.29
CA ASP A 246 5.61 7.78 18.23
C ASP A 246 6.36 7.80 19.56
N LEU A 247 6.69 6.63 20.10
CA LEU A 247 7.45 6.49 21.34
C LEU A 247 8.84 7.16 21.22
N ALA A 248 9.53 6.96 20.09
CA ALA A 248 10.82 7.59 19.82
C ALA A 248 10.69 9.11 19.64
N ALA A 249 9.63 9.58 18.97
CA ALA A 249 9.36 11.00 18.76
C ALA A 249 9.13 11.73 20.08
N VAL A 250 8.26 11.18 20.95
CA VAL A 250 8.01 11.72 22.29
C VAL A 250 9.31 11.74 23.10
N ARG A 251 10.11 10.65 23.08
CA ARG A 251 11.39 10.58 23.81
C ARG A 251 12.42 11.59 23.32
N ALA A 252 12.42 11.89 22.02
CA ALA A 252 13.41 12.79 21.40
C ALA A 252 13.05 14.27 21.52
N ALA A 253 11.78 14.62 21.33
CA ALA A 253 11.34 16.01 21.17
C ALA A 253 10.27 16.45 22.17
N GLY A 254 9.82 15.58 23.07
CA GLY A 254 8.85 15.89 24.12
C GLY A 254 7.39 15.64 23.69
N GLU A 255 6.47 16.05 24.54
CA GLU A 255 5.07 15.68 24.43
C GLU A 255 4.26 16.43 23.35
N GLU A 256 4.76 17.54 22.82
CA GLU A 256 4.02 18.36 21.85
C GLU A 256 4.19 17.89 20.38
N VAL A 257 4.93 16.81 20.13
CA VAL A 257 5.10 16.28 18.77
C VAL A 257 3.81 15.69 18.22
N PRO A 258 3.51 15.83 16.93
CA PRO A 258 2.42 15.10 16.28
C PRO A 258 2.66 13.58 16.34
N LEU A 259 1.61 12.79 16.62
CA LEU A 259 1.69 11.35 16.74
C LEU A 259 0.71 10.68 15.77
N ASP A 260 1.09 9.52 15.23
CA ASP A 260 0.19 8.64 14.46
C ASP A 260 -0.89 8.01 15.36
N ASN A 261 -0.55 7.78 16.63
CA ASN A 261 -1.43 7.17 17.64
C ASN A 261 -1.80 8.20 18.72
N GLU A 262 -2.34 9.33 18.31
CA GLU A 262 -2.68 10.47 19.18
C GLU A 262 -3.55 10.08 20.38
N ILE A 263 -4.50 9.16 20.17
CA ILE A 263 -5.40 8.66 21.22
C ILE A 263 -4.64 8.00 22.39
N HIS A 264 -3.40 7.56 22.17
CA HIS A 264 -2.56 6.89 23.16
C HIS A 264 -1.44 7.79 23.68
N ARG A 265 -1.47 9.10 23.44
CA ARG A 265 -0.44 10.06 23.84
C ARG A 265 -0.04 9.91 25.32
N ALA A 266 -0.99 9.84 26.23
CA ALA A 266 -0.70 9.71 27.66
C ALA A 266 0.08 8.44 28.03
N VAL A 267 -0.16 7.33 27.33
CA VAL A 267 0.59 6.08 27.50
C VAL A 267 1.98 6.20 26.92
N LEU A 268 2.10 6.78 25.72
CA LEU A 268 3.38 6.99 25.04
C LEU A 268 4.30 7.93 25.83
N SER A 269 3.78 9.06 26.36
CA SER A 269 4.56 9.99 27.19
C SER A 269 5.12 9.29 28.44
N ARG A 270 4.28 8.61 29.18
CA ARG A 270 4.71 7.85 30.37
C ARG A 270 5.79 6.81 30.06
N ARG A 271 5.67 6.09 28.95
CA ARG A 271 6.64 5.07 28.53
C ARG A 271 7.94 5.65 28.01
N ALA A 272 7.88 6.80 27.36
CA ALA A 272 9.05 7.51 26.88
C ALA A 272 10.00 7.92 28.03
N GLU A 273 9.47 8.13 29.24
CA GLU A 273 10.28 8.37 30.44
C GLU A 273 11.09 7.13 30.87
N GLY A 274 10.51 5.94 30.64
CA GLY A 274 11.09 4.65 31.06
C GLY A 274 12.17 4.08 30.11
N ILE A 275 12.46 4.75 29.00
CA ILE A 275 13.47 4.29 28.01
C ILE A 275 14.45 5.39 27.66
N SER A 276 15.66 5.02 27.26
CA SER A 276 16.62 5.92 26.67
C SER A 276 16.32 6.15 25.18
N LEU A 277 16.84 7.24 24.62
CA LEU A 277 16.69 7.53 23.18
C LEU A 277 17.31 6.41 22.32
N ALA A 278 18.43 5.83 22.74
CA ALA A 278 19.07 4.71 22.05
C ALA A 278 18.20 3.44 22.05
N GLU A 279 17.47 3.18 23.13
CA GLU A 279 16.50 2.07 23.20
C GLU A 279 15.29 2.33 22.30
N ALA A 280 14.80 3.56 22.25
CA ALA A 280 13.70 3.94 21.37
C ALA A 280 14.03 3.69 19.88
N PHE A 281 15.24 4.06 19.45
CA PHE A 281 15.69 3.78 18.08
C PHE A 281 15.90 2.28 17.82
N ARG A 282 16.46 1.53 18.76
CA ARG A 282 16.58 0.07 18.65
C ARG A 282 15.19 -0.62 18.50
N ASN A 283 14.17 -0.09 19.16
CA ASN A 283 12.81 -0.60 19.00
C ASN A 283 12.31 -0.43 17.56
N VAL A 284 12.57 0.72 16.93
CA VAL A 284 12.23 0.97 15.52
C VAL A 284 12.96 -0.02 14.60
N GLU A 285 14.28 -0.19 14.80
CA GLU A 285 15.08 -1.15 14.05
C GLU A 285 14.56 -2.60 14.23
N ALA A 286 14.14 -2.97 15.43
CA ALA A 286 13.58 -4.30 15.71
C ALA A 286 12.27 -4.55 14.94
N VAL A 287 11.41 -3.54 14.78
CA VAL A 287 10.20 -3.66 13.94
C VAL A 287 10.55 -3.78 12.46
N GLU A 288 11.53 -3.04 11.98
CA GLU A 288 11.98 -3.14 10.58
C GLU A 288 12.57 -4.54 10.28
N GLU A 289 13.30 -5.13 11.22
CA GLU A 289 13.81 -6.49 11.08
C GLU A 289 12.70 -7.55 11.19
N LEU A 290 11.68 -7.32 12.04
CA LEU A 290 10.46 -8.13 12.07
C LEU A 290 9.79 -8.15 10.68
N ALA A 291 9.60 -6.98 10.07
CA ALA A 291 8.98 -6.86 8.75
C ALA A 291 9.76 -7.65 7.67
N LYS A 292 11.10 -7.52 7.66
CA LYS A 292 11.98 -8.30 6.75
C LYS A 292 11.90 -9.81 7.01
N SER A 293 11.72 -10.20 8.27
CA SER A 293 11.63 -11.61 8.67
C SER A 293 10.37 -12.29 8.16
N PHE A 294 9.28 -11.55 7.98
CA PHE A 294 8.05 -12.07 7.36
C PHE A 294 8.25 -12.49 5.89
N ASP A 295 9.20 -11.89 5.18
CA ASP A 295 9.50 -12.26 3.79
C ASP A 295 10.42 -13.48 3.66
N ARG A 296 11.10 -13.87 4.76
CA ARG A 296 12.09 -14.97 4.80
C ARG A 296 11.49 -16.35 5.12
N ASN A 297 10.18 -16.48 5.14
CA ASN A 297 9.47 -17.74 5.42
C ASN A 297 9.81 -18.40 6.77
N LEU A 298 10.13 -17.59 7.78
CA LEU A 298 10.38 -18.03 9.15
C LEU A 298 9.05 -18.27 9.88
N LYS A 299 9.06 -19.11 10.92
CA LYS A 299 7.88 -19.33 11.77
C LYS A 299 7.53 -18.04 12.51
N GLU A 300 6.33 -17.53 12.28
CA GLU A 300 5.84 -16.24 12.81
C GLU A 300 5.93 -16.18 14.33
N ASP A 301 5.55 -17.25 15.04
CA ASP A 301 5.69 -17.32 16.49
C ASP A 301 7.13 -17.04 16.94
N THR A 302 8.10 -17.69 16.30
CA THR A 302 9.52 -17.53 16.65
C THR A 302 10.00 -16.10 16.42
N VAL A 303 9.58 -15.50 15.31
CA VAL A 303 9.96 -14.13 14.94
C VAL A 303 9.32 -13.11 15.90
N LEU A 304 8.06 -13.32 16.29
CA LEU A 304 7.37 -12.45 17.24
C LEU A 304 7.95 -12.58 18.66
N PHE A 305 8.33 -13.77 19.10
CA PHE A 305 9.03 -13.95 20.37
C PHE A 305 10.37 -13.23 20.37
N ALA A 306 11.17 -13.35 19.32
CA ALA A 306 12.43 -12.64 19.19
C ALA A 306 12.22 -11.12 19.17
N PHE A 307 11.22 -10.62 18.48
CA PHE A 307 10.85 -9.21 18.44
C PHE A 307 10.48 -8.69 19.83
N THR A 308 9.52 -9.32 20.53
CA THR A 308 9.08 -8.86 21.85
C THR A 308 10.17 -8.95 22.90
N ASP A 309 11.12 -9.89 22.77
CA ASP A 309 12.30 -9.96 23.65
C ASP A 309 13.28 -8.80 23.38
N ALA A 310 13.47 -8.43 22.12
CA ALA A 310 14.40 -7.38 21.71
C ALA A 310 13.93 -5.97 22.10
N VAL A 311 12.61 -5.70 22.07
CA VAL A 311 12.08 -4.35 22.33
C VAL A 311 11.99 -4.03 23.82
N LYS A 312 12.11 -2.72 24.12
CA LYS A 312 11.80 -2.13 25.42
C LYS A 312 10.50 -1.34 25.33
N PHE A 313 9.52 -1.76 26.08
CA PHE A 313 8.18 -1.12 26.06
C PHE A 313 8.11 0.14 26.94
N GLY A 314 9.11 0.36 27.79
CA GLY A 314 9.15 1.51 28.70
C GLY A 314 8.15 1.40 29.87
N THR A 315 7.76 0.18 30.21
CA THR A 315 6.89 -0.06 31.36
C THR A 315 7.73 -0.11 32.64
N THR A 316 7.44 0.80 33.57
CA THR A 316 8.08 0.74 34.89
C THR A 316 7.48 -0.42 35.66
N GLY A 317 8.27 -1.46 35.87
CA GLY A 317 7.91 -2.50 36.83
C GLY A 317 7.63 -1.87 38.20
N LYS A 318 6.47 -2.23 38.80
CA LYS A 318 6.18 -1.93 40.21
C LYS A 318 7.06 -2.73 41.11
#